data_22b95cdc9a1e758a8045ea34e4e9f27b
#
_entry.id   22b95cdc9a1e758a8045ea34e4e9f27b
#
_cell.length_a   1.000
_cell.length_b   1.000
_cell.length_c   1.000
_cell.angle_alpha   90.00
_cell.angle_beta   90.00
_cell.angle_gamma   90.00
#
_symmetry.space_group_name_H-M   'P 1'
#
loop_
_entity.id
_entity.type
_entity.pdbx_description
1 polymer ?
#
loop_
_entity_poly.entity_id
_entity_poly.type
_entity_poly.pdbx_seq_one_letter_code
_entity_poly.pdbx_strand_id
1 'polypeptide(L)'
;MCKTDSFGIYVHIPFCVQKCRYCDFLSFADKSRMKEYVETVLREIRAWHGCGEVSTIYFGGGTPSVLPAIYIEEILNSIRENFRLEEHPEITIECNPGTADSEKFSSYINIGINRLSMGLQSAVDQELKMLGRIHSAGQFVKSYEAARKMGFTNISVDIMSALPGQTLESYRKTLELITALHPEHISAYSL
;
A
#
# COMPACT_ATOMS: atom_id res chain seq x y z
N MET A 1 18.99 19.03 -24.53
CA MET A 1 18.01 19.47 -23.52
C MET A 1 17.12 18.28 -23.21
N CYS A 2 17.19 17.72 -22.01
CA CYS A 2 16.18 16.75 -21.58
C CYS A 2 14.83 17.45 -21.56
N LYS A 3 13.81 16.86 -22.20
CA LYS A 3 12.44 17.28 -21.97
C LYS A 3 12.15 17.08 -20.49
N THR A 4 11.52 18.04 -19.84
CA THR A 4 11.05 17.96 -18.45
C THR A 4 9.78 17.12 -18.40
N ASP A 5 9.87 15.86 -18.83
CA ASP A 5 8.75 14.94 -18.72
C ASP A 5 8.66 14.46 -17.27
N SER A 6 7.48 14.55 -16.68
CA SER A 6 7.20 14.02 -15.34
C SER A 6 7.04 12.50 -15.41
N PHE A 7 7.52 11.78 -14.41
CA PHE A 7 7.39 10.32 -14.32
C PHE A 7 7.12 9.86 -12.89
N GLY A 8 6.66 8.62 -12.75
CA GLY A 8 6.44 7.97 -11.47
C GLY A 8 7.51 6.93 -11.16
N ILE A 9 7.82 6.74 -9.88
CA ILE A 9 8.66 5.65 -9.37
C ILE A 9 7.76 4.63 -8.70
N TYR A 10 7.81 3.37 -9.15
CA TYR A 10 7.21 2.24 -8.49
C TYR A 10 8.28 1.42 -7.77
N VAL A 11 8.14 1.27 -6.46
CA VAL A 11 9.02 0.44 -5.63
C VAL A 11 8.27 -0.84 -5.28
N HIS A 12 8.69 -1.96 -5.86
CA HIS A 12 8.09 -3.26 -5.59
C HIS A 12 8.62 -3.83 -4.28
N ILE A 13 7.76 -4.10 -3.32
CA ILE A 13 8.12 -4.73 -2.03
C ILE A 13 7.53 -6.15 -1.99
N PRO A 14 8.33 -7.21 -2.21
CA PRO A 14 7.82 -8.55 -2.42
C PRO A 14 7.53 -9.33 -1.12
N PHE A 15 7.29 -8.66 0.00
CA PHE A 15 7.07 -9.34 1.27
C PHE A 15 5.61 -9.27 1.72
N CYS A 16 5.09 -10.42 2.20
CA CYS A 16 3.76 -10.53 2.81
C CYS A 16 3.87 -11.21 4.19
N VAL A 17 2.87 -11.01 5.04
CA VAL A 17 2.69 -11.88 6.22
C VAL A 17 2.27 -13.28 5.78
N GLN A 18 1.34 -13.34 4.81
CA GLN A 18 0.82 -14.55 4.19
C GLN A 18 0.42 -14.23 2.75
N LYS A 19 0.65 -15.17 1.82
CA LYS A 19 0.18 -15.04 0.44
C LYS A 19 -1.31 -15.40 0.37
N CYS A 20 -2.12 -14.47 -0.14
CA CYS A 20 -3.54 -14.70 -0.38
C CYS A 20 -3.77 -15.69 -1.51
N ARG A 21 -4.88 -16.44 -1.47
CA ARG A 21 -5.17 -17.53 -2.43
C ARG A 21 -5.39 -17.05 -3.87
N TYR A 22 -5.81 -15.81 -4.02
CA TYR A 22 -6.10 -15.19 -5.32
C TYR A 22 -4.92 -14.40 -5.90
N CYS A 23 -3.88 -14.15 -5.07
CA CYS A 23 -2.85 -13.19 -5.42
C CYS A 23 -1.78 -13.81 -6.32
N ASP A 24 -1.63 -13.25 -7.52
CA ASP A 24 -0.63 -13.67 -8.50
C ASP A 24 0.59 -12.74 -8.56
N PHE A 25 0.62 -11.70 -7.72
CA PHE A 25 1.77 -10.82 -7.61
C PHE A 25 3.00 -11.55 -7.08
N LEU A 26 4.17 -11.11 -7.53
CA LEU A 26 5.45 -11.60 -7.01
C LEU A 26 5.57 -11.21 -5.54
N SER A 27 5.36 -12.19 -4.66
CA SER A 27 5.44 -11.97 -3.21
C SER A 27 5.78 -13.24 -2.45
N PHE A 28 6.45 -13.06 -1.31
CA PHE A 28 6.97 -14.14 -0.47
C PHE A 28 6.58 -13.91 1.00
N ALA A 29 6.25 -14.98 1.71
CA ALA A 29 6.04 -14.94 3.17
C ALA A 29 7.36 -14.97 3.96
N ASP A 30 8.44 -15.43 3.34
CA ASP A 30 9.77 -15.42 3.94
C ASP A 30 10.32 -13.97 4.00
N LYS A 31 10.62 -13.54 5.20
CA LYS A 31 11.09 -12.18 5.52
C LYS A 31 12.60 -12.13 5.86
N SER A 32 13.28 -13.27 5.83
CA SER A 32 14.68 -13.38 6.27
C SER A 32 15.63 -12.50 5.46
N ARG A 33 15.27 -12.19 4.21
CA ARG A 33 16.09 -11.40 3.29
C ARG A 33 15.65 -9.94 3.12
N MET A 34 14.81 -9.40 4.02
CA MET A 34 14.33 -8.01 3.91
C MET A 34 15.48 -6.99 3.84
N LYS A 35 16.49 -7.13 4.72
CA LYS A 35 17.62 -6.23 4.74
C LYS A 35 18.43 -6.27 3.43
N GLU A 36 18.79 -7.46 2.96
CA GLU A 36 19.51 -7.65 1.71
C GLU A 36 18.74 -7.09 0.50
N TYR A 37 17.42 -7.28 0.52
CA TYR A 37 16.54 -6.72 -0.51
C TYR A 37 16.59 -5.18 -0.52
N VAL A 38 16.45 -4.55 0.64
CA VAL A 38 16.52 -3.08 0.77
C VAL A 38 17.88 -2.56 0.30
N GLU A 39 18.98 -3.17 0.73
CA GLU A 39 20.33 -2.82 0.27
C GLU A 39 20.48 -2.91 -1.26
N THR A 40 19.77 -3.87 -1.88
CA THR A 40 19.77 -4.03 -3.34
C THR A 40 18.95 -2.94 -4.03
N VAL A 41 17.75 -2.63 -3.51
CA VAL A 41 16.92 -1.51 -4.00
C VAL A 41 17.68 -0.18 -3.90
N LEU A 42 18.38 0.07 -2.80
CA LEU A 42 19.19 1.28 -2.64
C LEU A 42 20.33 1.37 -3.68
N ARG A 43 20.95 0.24 -4.02
CA ARG A 43 21.96 0.20 -5.10
C ARG A 43 21.35 0.47 -6.47
N GLU A 44 20.19 -0.08 -6.75
CA GLU A 44 19.47 0.15 -8.02
C GLU A 44 19.07 1.63 -8.16
N ILE A 45 18.53 2.26 -7.12
CA ILE A 45 18.19 3.68 -7.10
C ILE A 45 19.42 4.54 -7.42
N ARG A 46 20.56 4.27 -6.78
CA ARG A 46 21.82 5.02 -7.01
C ARG A 46 22.44 4.80 -8.38
N ALA A 47 22.16 3.67 -9.01
CA ALA A 47 22.65 3.36 -10.36
C ALA A 47 21.80 3.98 -11.46
N TRP A 48 20.62 4.50 -11.13
CA TRP A 48 19.74 5.12 -12.11
C TRP A 48 20.21 6.54 -12.49
N HIS A 49 20.26 6.81 -13.78
CA HIS A 49 20.64 8.11 -14.35
C HIS A 49 19.56 8.55 -15.33
N GLY A 50 18.44 9.01 -14.82
CA GLY A 50 17.34 9.56 -15.61
C GLY A 50 17.28 11.09 -15.53
N CYS A 51 16.57 11.70 -16.47
CA CYS A 51 16.22 13.12 -16.42
C CYS A 51 14.71 13.27 -16.42
N GLY A 52 14.21 14.30 -15.73
CA GLY A 52 12.82 14.59 -15.51
C GLY A 52 12.53 14.82 -14.03
N GLU A 53 11.28 15.10 -13.71
CA GLU A 53 10.82 15.28 -12.34
C GLU A 53 9.92 14.11 -11.92
N VAL A 54 10.08 13.66 -10.68
CA VAL A 54 9.25 12.61 -10.10
C VAL A 54 7.99 13.23 -9.53
N SER A 55 6.84 12.93 -10.12
CA SER A 55 5.52 13.38 -9.63
C SER A 55 4.89 12.42 -8.65
N THR A 56 5.19 11.12 -8.76
CA THR A 56 4.59 10.09 -7.90
C THR A 56 5.61 9.06 -7.47
N ILE A 57 5.49 8.59 -6.23
CA ILE A 57 6.24 7.44 -5.71
C ILE A 57 5.22 6.46 -5.14
N TYR A 58 5.29 5.21 -5.58
CA TYR A 58 4.35 4.18 -5.16
C TYR A 58 5.07 2.96 -4.61
N PHE A 59 4.90 2.70 -3.32
CA PHE A 59 5.35 1.47 -2.67
C PHE A 59 4.24 0.43 -2.75
N GLY A 60 4.43 -0.60 -3.59
CA GLY A 60 3.43 -1.63 -3.84
C GLY A 60 4.02 -3.03 -3.93
N GLY A 61 3.21 -3.99 -4.36
CA GLY A 61 3.62 -5.36 -4.67
C GLY A 61 3.04 -6.43 -3.77
N GLY A 62 3.77 -6.90 -2.78
CA GLY A 62 3.27 -7.81 -1.76
C GLY A 62 2.47 -7.06 -0.69
N THR A 63 3.15 -6.61 0.32
CA THR A 63 2.59 -5.77 1.40
C THR A 63 3.69 -4.85 1.93
N PRO A 64 3.91 -3.68 1.34
CA PRO A 64 4.99 -2.78 1.73
C PRO A 64 5.00 -2.43 3.21
N SER A 65 3.81 -2.32 3.81
CA SER A 65 3.66 -2.07 5.25
C SER A 65 4.14 -3.22 6.17
N VAL A 66 4.59 -4.34 5.63
CA VAL A 66 5.28 -5.39 6.41
C VAL A 66 6.73 -5.00 6.72
N LEU A 67 7.37 -4.19 5.87
CA LEU A 67 8.69 -3.66 6.16
C LEU A 67 8.68 -2.76 7.40
N PRO A 68 9.73 -2.78 8.23
CA PRO A 68 9.99 -1.72 9.21
C PRO A 68 9.95 -0.33 8.56
N ALA A 69 9.37 0.66 9.26
CA ALA A 69 9.25 2.03 8.73
C ALA A 69 10.60 2.63 8.34
N ILE A 70 11.65 2.30 9.07
CA ILE A 70 13.02 2.77 8.78
C ILE A 70 13.50 2.36 7.38
N TYR A 71 13.14 1.18 6.87
CA TYR A 71 13.53 0.75 5.53
C TYR A 71 12.76 1.51 4.43
N ILE A 72 11.50 1.85 4.68
CA ILE A 72 10.74 2.73 3.78
C ILE A 72 11.36 4.12 3.75
N GLU A 73 11.78 4.64 4.91
CA GLU A 73 12.48 5.91 5.04
C GLU A 73 13.82 5.92 4.28
N GLU A 74 14.65 4.88 4.45
CA GLU A 74 15.93 4.75 3.74
C GLU A 74 15.74 4.77 2.21
N ILE A 75 14.76 4.02 1.71
CA ILE A 75 14.43 3.98 0.27
C ILE A 75 13.98 5.37 -0.19
N LEU A 76 13.05 6.01 0.53
CA LEU A 76 12.51 7.31 0.16
C LEU A 76 13.59 8.41 0.20
N ASN A 77 14.47 8.39 1.18
CA ASN A 77 15.60 9.31 1.25
C ASN A 77 16.58 9.08 0.08
N SER A 78 16.88 7.83 -0.25
CA SER A 78 17.70 7.54 -1.43
C SER A 78 17.07 8.04 -2.73
N ILE A 79 15.73 7.95 -2.87
CA ILE A 79 15.03 8.52 -4.02
C ILE A 79 15.20 10.05 -4.03
N ARG A 80 15.01 10.74 -2.90
CA ARG A 80 15.17 12.20 -2.78
C ARG A 80 16.58 12.68 -3.09
N GLU A 81 17.59 11.88 -2.77
CA GLU A 81 18.99 12.21 -3.03
C GLU A 81 19.38 12.02 -4.52
N ASN A 82 18.73 11.12 -5.22
CA ASN A 82 19.12 10.74 -6.58
C ASN A 82 18.18 11.25 -7.69
N PHE A 83 16.97 11.72 -7.30
CA PHE A 83 15.97 12.22 -8.25
C PHE A 83 15.48 13.62 -7.85
N ARG A 84 15.14 14.42 -8.86
CA ARG A 84 14.42 15.66 -8.65
C ARG A 84 12.95 15.35 -8.48
N LEU A 85 12.38 15.67 -7.32
CA LEU A 85 10.95 15.53 -7.06
C LEU A 85 10.22 16.83 -7.39
N GLU A 86 8.97 16.73 -7.84
CA GLU A 86 8.05 17.87 -7.89
C GLU A 86 7.83 18.47 -6.48
N GLU A 87 7.31 19.68 -6.39
CA GLU A 87 7.11 20.37 -5.11
C GLU A 87 6.15 19.59 -4.17
N HIS A 88 5.12 18.95 -4.75
CA HIS A 88 4.11 18.19 -4.02
C HIS A 88 3.88 16.80 -4.64
N PRO A 89 4.87 15.88 -4.56
CA PRO A 89 4.72 14.57 -5.16
C PRO A 89 3.70 13.73 -4.39
N GLU A 90 2.91 12.92 -5.09
CA GLU A 90 2.10 11.90 -4.41
C GLU A 90 3.01 10.74 -3.99
N ILE A 91 3.02 10.43 -2.70
CA ILE A 91 3.79 9.31 -2.15
C ILE A 91 2.83 8.32 -1.50
N THR A 92 2.60 7.21 -2.18
CA THR A 92 1.64 6.18 -1.79
C THR A 92 2.36 4.95 -1.20
N ILE A 93 1.75 4.36 -0.16
CA ILE A 93 2.14 3.04 0.35
C ILE A 93 0.93 2.12 0.47
N GLU A 94 1.07 0.88 -0.02
CA GLU A 94 0.08 -0.18 0.22
C GLU A 94 0.19 -0.71 1.64
N CYS A 95 -0.97 -0.85 2.29
CA CYS A 95 -1.10 -1.30 3.66
C CYS A 95 -2.19 -2.35 3.80
N ASN A 96 -1.89 -3.48 4.43
CA ASN A 96 -2.90 -4.42 4.85
C ASN A 96 -3.26 -4.20 6.32
N PRO A 97 -4.54 -4.38 6.71
CA PRO A 97 -4.97 -4.28 8.10
C PRO A 97 -4.10 -5.15 9.04
N GLY A 98 -3.67 -4.59 10.15
CA GLY A 98 -2.81 -5.26 11.13
C GLY A 98 -1.31 -5.30 10.78
N THR A 99 -0.86 -4.70 9.66
CA THR A 99 0.57 -4.59 9.33
C THR A 99 1.17 -3.23 9.68
N ALA A 100 0.33 -2.27 10.04
CA ALA A 100 0.72 -0.97 10.57
C ALA A 100 -0.22 -0.59 11.73
N ASP A 101 0.36 -0.03 12.76
CA ASP A 101 -0.29 0.56 13.92
C ASP A 101 -0.19 2.10 13.88
N SER A 102 -0.69 2.77 14.92
CA SER A 102 -0.66 4.24 14.99
C SER A 102 0.76 4.83 14.96
N GLU A 103 1.73 4.17 15.59
CA GLU A 103 3.13 4.62 15.60
C GLU A 103 3.72 4.54 14.18
N LYS A 104 3.46 3.46 13.46
CA LYS A 104 3.91 3.27 12.09
C LYS A 104 3.24 4.23 11.12
N PHE A 105 1.95 4.50 11.27
CA PHE A 105 1.26 5.52 10.49
C PHE A 105 1.82 6.92 10.74
N SER A 106 2.13 7.26 12.00
CA SER A 106 2.82 8.51 12.33
C SER A 106 4.19 8.60 11.66
N SER A 107 4.96 7.51 11.70
CA SER A 107 6.27 7.43 11.01
C SER A 107 6.13 7.67 9.51
N TYR A 108 5.12 7.08 8.87
CA TYR A 108 4.87 7.27 7.43
C TYR A 108 4.57 8.73 7.08
N ILE A 109 3.72 9.42 7.86
CA ILE A 109 3.45 10.85 7.66
C ILE A 109 4.73 11.67 7.84
N ASN A 110 5.51 11.42 8.88
CA ASN A 110 6.73 12.16 9.18
C ASN A 110 7.77 12.05 8.06
N ILE A 111 7.85 10.92 7.38
CA ILE A 111 8.74 10.75 6.22
C ILE A 111 8.14 11.23 4.91
N GLY A 112 6.89 11.75 4.92
CA GLY A 112 6.24 12.41 3.80
C GLY A 112 5.37 11.50 2.93
N ILE A 113 5.02 10.29 3.39
CA ILE A 113 3.96 9.50 2.75
C ILE A 113 2.65 10.22 2.96
N ASN A 114 1.93 10.54 1.88
CA ASN A 114 0.72 11.36 1.91
C ASN A 114 -0.53 10.62 1.40
N ARG A 115 -0.39 9.37 0.93
CA ARG A 115 -1.51 8.52 0.51
C ARG A 115 -1.33 7.08 0.98
N LEU A 116 -2.43 6.47 1.43
CA LEU A 116 -2.50 5.03 1.73
C LEU A 116 -3.38 4.31 0.71
N SER A 117 -3.01 3.07 0.32
CA SER A 117 -3.92 2.12 -0.31
C SER A 117 -4.15 0.95 0.64
N MET A 118 -5.40 0.76 1.10
CA MET A 118 -5.74 -0.22 2.14
C MET A 118 -6.64 -1.33 1.59
N GLY A 119 -6.15 -2.57 1.63
CA GLY A 119 -6.88 -3.72 1.14
C GLY A 119 -7.97 -4.22 2.10
N LEU A 120 -9.23 -3.83 1.91
CA LEU A 120 -10.39 -4.43 2.58
C LEU A 120 -10.78 -5.75 1.91
N GLN A 121 -10.98 -5.73 0.62
CA GLN A 121 -11.47 -6.78 -0.28
C GLN A 121 -12.97 -7.10 -0.08
N SER A 122 -13.43 -7.35 1.12
CA SER A 122 -14.83 -7.59 1.48
C SER A 122 -15.12 -7.19 2.92
N ALA A 123 -16.34 -6.75 3.20
CA ALA A 123 -16.85 -6.54 4.56
C ALA A 123 -17.41 -7.83 5.21
N VAL A 124 -17.34 -8.96 4.51
CA VAL A 124 -17.84 -10.26 4.99
C VAL A 124 -16.67 -11.16 5.36
N ASP A 125 -16.52 -11.45 6.65
CA ASP A 125 -15.37 -12.21 7.17
C ASP A 125 -15.25 -13.62 6.54
N GLN A 126 -16.36 -14.23 6.13
CA GLN A 126 -16.33 -15.52 5.47
C GLN A 126 -15.71 -15.44 4.06
N GLU A 127 -15.98 -14.36 3.31
CA GLU A 127 -15.35 -14.07 2.03
C GLU A 127 -13.85 -13.79 2.22
N LEU A 128 -13.47 -13.01 3.24
CA LEU A 128 -12.06 -12.77 3.58
C LEU A 128 -11.31 -14.07 3.88
N LYS A 129 -11.88 -14.96 4.68
CA LYS A 129 -11.28 -16.28 4.96
C LYS A 129 -11.11 -17.12 3.70
N MET A 130 -12.09 -17.11 2.81
CA MET A 130 -12.02 -17.83 1.54
C MET A 130 -10.90 -17.29 0.65
N LEU A 131 -10.70 -15.98 0.62
CA LEU A 131 -9.58 -15.33 -0.08
C LEU A 131 -8.20 -15.59 0.57
N GLY A 132 -8.17 -16.21 1.76
CA GLY A 132 -6.93 -16.39 2.52
C GLY A 132 -6.44 -15.10 3.20
N ARG A 133 -7.34 -14.14 3.45
CA ARG A 133 -7.01 -12.92 4.22
C ARG A 133 -6.92 -13.27 5.70
N ILE A 134 -5.97 -12.64 6.39
CA ILE A 134 -5.70 -12.86 7.82
C ILE A 134 -6.41 -11.85 8.73
N HIS A 135 -6.98 -10.82 8.15
CA HIS A 135 -7.74 -9.79 8.90
C HIS A 135 -9.25 -10.00 8.77
N SER A 136 -10.01 -9.43 9.69
CA SER A 136 -11.47 -9.28 9.65
C SER A 136 -11.87 -7.88 9.17
N ALA A 137 -13.14 -7.71 8.76
CA ALA A 137 -13.70 -6.40 8.44
C ALA A 137 -13.58 -5.43 9.63
N GLY A 138 -13.79 -5.90 10.86
CA GLY A 138 -13.61 -5.08 12.07
C GLY A 138 -12.15 -4.64 12.30
N GLN A 139 -11.18 -5.47 11.96
CA GLN A 139 -9.76 -5.08 12.02
C GLN A 139 -9.40 -4.05 10.94
N PHE A 140 -9.99 -4.16 9.75
CA PHE A 140 -9.85 -3.13 8.72
C PHE A 140 -10.36 -1.78 9.20
N VAL A 141 -11.58 -1.70 9.76
CA VAL A 141 -12.16 -0.46 10.28
C VAL A 141 -11.24 0.17 11.32
N LYS A 142 -10.73 -0.61 12.28
CA LYS A 142 -9.79 -0.12 13.30
C LYS A 142 -8.50 0.44 12.69
N SER A 143 -7.94 -0.23 11.68
CA SER A 143 -6.73 0.25 10.99
C SER A 143 -7.00 1.53 10.21
N TYR A 144 -8.16 1.62 9.54
CA TYR A 144 -8.59 2.80 8.81
C TYR A 144 -8.76 4.01 9.74
N GLU A 145 -9.48 3.84 10.85
CA GLU A 145 -9.67 4.88 11.87
C GLU A 145 -8.34 5.32 12.50
N ALA A 146 -7.44 4.37 12.75
CA ALA A 146 -6.10 4.69 13.26
C ALA A 146 -5.30 5.55 12.26
N ALA A 147 -5.34 5.22 10.96
CA ALA A 147 -4.70 6.01 9.91
C ALA A 147 -5.28 7.43 9.84
N ARG A 148 -6.61 7.56 9.88
CA ARG A 148 -7.29 8.88 9.92
C ARG A 148 -6.88 9.68 11.15
N LYS A 149 -6.87 9.05 12.33
CA LYS A 149 -6.47 9.71 13.59
C LYS A 149 -5.03 10.21 13.55
N MET A 150 -4.15 9.53 12.85
CA MET A 150 -2.77 9.97 12.68
C MET A 150 -2.60 11.09 11.65
N GLY A 151 -3.63 11.42 10.85
CA GLY A 151 -3.63 12.55 9.94
C GLY A 151 -3.65 12.20 8.45
N PHE A 152 -3.82 10.93 8.07
CA PHE A 152 -4.02 10.59 6.66
C PHE A 152 -5.36 11.13 6.14
N THR A 153 -5.30 12.00 5.16
CA THR A 153 -6.45 12.62 4.49
C THR A 153 -6.70 12.05 3.08
N ASN A 154 -5.80 11.21 2.58
CA ASN A 154 -5.94 10.55 1.28
C ASN A 154 -5.77 9.03 1.45
N ILE A 155 -6.89 8.31 1.51
CA ILE A 155 -6.92 6.87 1.67
C ILE A 155 -7.74 6.25 0.54
N SER A 156 -7.10 5.33 -0.21
CA SER A 156 -7.77 4.43 -1.14
C SER A 156 -8.16 3.14 -0.41
N VAL A 157 -9.34 2.61 -0.73
CA VAL A 157 -9.79 1.31 -0.23
C VAL A 157 -9.99 0.36 -1.42
N ASP A 158 -9.34 -0.81 -1.36
CA ASP A 158 -9.46 -1.81 -2.40
C ASP A 158 -10.52 -2.84 -2.02
N ILE A 159 -11.44 -3.11 -2.97
CA ILE A 159 -12.52 -4.10 -2.81
C ILE A 159 -12.59 -5.03 -4.02
N MET A 160 -13.12 -6.22 -3.78
CA MET A 160 -13.27 -7.22 -4.82
C MET A 160 -14.74 -7.60 -5.02
N SER A 161 -15.12 -7.72 -6.29
CA SER A 161 -16.40 -8.26 -6.74
C SER A 161 -16.23 -9.64 -7.36
N ALA A 162 -17.34 -10.31 -7.61
CA ALA A 162 -17.39 -11.63 -8.24
C ALA A 162 -16.60 -12.72 -7.49
N LEU A 163 -16.50 -12.61 -6.17
CA LEU A 163 -15.87 -13.65 -5.36
C LEU A 163 -16.71 -14.94 -5.38
N PRO A 164 -16.09 -16.12 -5.32
CA PRO A 164 -16.81 -17.37 -5.23
C PRO A 164 -17.80 -17.36 -4.06
N GLY A 165 -19.09 -17.61 -4.34
CA GLY A 165 -20.15 -17.57 -3.34
C GLY A 165 -20.62 -16.19 -2.91
N GLN A 166 -20.05 -15.11 -3.45
CA GLN A 166 -20.49 -13.75 -3.17
C GLN A 166 -21.92 -13.53 -3.72
N THR A 167 -22.73 -12.87 -2.91
CA THR A 167 -24.11 -12.48 -3.30
C THR A 167 -24.19 -10.97 -3.49
N LEU A 168 -25.23 -10.49 -4.17
CA LEU A 168 -25.49 -9.06 -4.26
C LEU A 168 -25.64 -8.41 -2.87
N GLU A 169 -26.23 -9.14 -1.93
CA GLU A 169 -26.39 -8.65 -0.57
C GLU A 169 -25.05 -8.53 0.17
N SER A 170 -24.16 -9.53 0.06
CA SER A 170 -22.84 -9.48 0.70
C SER A 170 -21.95 -8.40 0.08
N TYR A 171 -22.02 -8.20 -1.24
CA TYR A 171 -21.32 -7.11 -1.91
C TYR A 171 -21.88 -5.74 -1.52
N ARG A 172 -23.22 -5.61 -1.38
CA ARG A 172 -23.86 -4.39 -0.88
C ARG A 172 -23.37 -4.02 0.50
N LYS A 173 -23.25 -4.98 1.43
CA LYS A 173 -22.65 -4.74 2.77
C LYS A 173 -21.24 -4.16 2.69
N THR A 174 -20.44 -4.63 1.72
CA THR A 174 -19.11 -4.08 1.49
C THR A 174 -19.18 -2.63 1.02
N LEU A 175 -20.06 -2.31 0.08
CA LEU A 175 -20.26 -0.94 -0.40
C LEU A 175 -20.80 -0.01 0.70
N GLU A 176 -21.74 -0.47 1.51
CA GLU A 176 -22.29 0.29 2.64
C GLU A 176 -21.19 0.61 3.67
N LEU A 177 -20.34 -0.36 4.02
CA LEU A 177 -19.23 -0.13 4.93
C LEU A 177 -18.26 0.93 4.40
N ILE A 178 -17.80 0.79 3.16
CA ILE A 178 -16.80 1.73 2.63
C ILE A 178 -17.37 3.13 2.39
N THR A 179 -18.63 3.24 1.96
CA THR A 179 -19.26 4.55 1.80
C THR A 179 -19.43 5.27 3.13
N ALA A 180 -19.72 4.54 4.22
CA ALA A 180 -19.78 5.10 5.56
C ALA A 180 -18.41 5.57 6.11
N LEU A 181 -17.32 5.04 5.61
CA LEU A 181 -15.95 5.44 5.97
C LEU A 181 -15.44 6.66 5.20
N HIS A 182 -16.12 7.06 4.13
CA HIS A 182 -15.77 8.22 3.29
C HIS A 182 -14.29 8.23 2.84
N PRO A 183 -13.79 7.19 2.14
CA PRO A 183 -12.45 7.24 1.56
C PRO A 183 -12.42 8.19 0.37
N GLU A 184 -11.26 8.77 0.07
CA GLU A 184 -11.07 9.65 -1.10
C GLU A 184 -11.05 8.87 -2.41
N HIS A 185 -10.71 7.58 -2.35
CA HIS A 185 -10.67 6.71 -3.53
C HIS A 185 -11.12 5.28 -3.19
N ILE A 186 -11.75 4.63 -4.15
CA ILE A 186 -12.14 3.22 -4.08
C ILE A 186 -11.61 2.51 -5.34
N SER A 187 -10.79 1.48 -5.15
CA SER A 187 -10.38 0.58 -6.22
C SER A 187 -11.27 -0.65 -6.20
N ALA A 188 -12.13 -0.81 -7.19
CA ALA A 188 -13.03 -1.97 -7.31
C ALA A 188 -12.61 -2.83 -8.50
N TYR A 189 -12.33 -4.10 -8.26
CA TYR A 189 -11.95 -5.06 -9.30
C TYR A 189 -12.60 -6.42 -9.07
N SER A 190 -12.67 -7.22 -10.12
CA SER A 190 -13.21 -8.59 -10.06
C SER A 190 -12.10 -9.62 -9.93
N LEU A 191 -12.43 -10.74 -9.30
CA LEU A 191 -11.55 -11.91 -9.25
C LEU A 191 -11.57 -12.63 -10.60
#